data_503b788af9a8704423249f4af1adc2e3
#
_entry.id   503b788af9a8704423249f4af1adc2e3
#
_cell.length_a   1.000
_cell.length_b   1.000
_cell.length_c   1.000
_cell.angle_alpha   90.00
_cell.angle_beta   90.00
_cell.angle_gamma   90.00
#
_symmetry.space_group_name_H-M   'P 1'
#
loop_
_entity.id
_entity.type
_entity.pdbx_description
1 polymer ?
#
loop_
_entity_poly.entity_id
_entity_poly.type
_entity_poly.pdbx_seq_one_letter_code
_entity_poly.pdbx_strand_id
1 'polypeptide(L)'
;TRILLPKYWEGHPLRKEYHARATEFTPYFLNAAKQQFEQENLRFVPEEWGMKRSGRDEDFMFLNLGPNHPSAHGAFRLVLQLDGEEIIDCIPDIGYHHRGAEKMAERQTWHSYIPYTDRIDYLGGVMNELPYVMAVEQLAGITVPERAQTIRVMMSEFFRITNNLLYFGTFIQDAGGMTPVFYMFTDRQKAYDVIEAVTGYRMHPAWFRIGGTAADLPRGWQRLVREFLDWMPKRLDEYVKAAMENS
;
A
#
# COMPACT_ATOMS: atom_id res chain seq x y z
N THR A 1 19.83 -5.66 24.25
CA THR A 1 18.50 -6.25 24.51
C THR A 1 18.55 -7.70 24.03
N ARG A 2 18.59 -8.66 24.95
CA ARG A 2 18.48 -10.08 24.61
C ARG A 2 17.06 -10.33 24.12
N ILE A 3 16.87 -10.52 22.84
CA ILE A 3 15.63 -11.09 22.30
C ILE A 3 15.66 -12.57 22.66
N LEU A 4 14.95 -12.94 23.73
CA LEU A 4 14.71 -14.33 24.07
C LEU A 4 13.71 -14.87 23.03
N LEU A 5 14.22 -15.64 22.07
CA LEU A 5 13.37 -16.36 21.14
C LEU A 5 12.54 -17.36 21.95
N PRO A 6 11.22 -17.38 21.77
CA PRO A 6 10.35 -18.32 22.48
C PRO A 6 10.74 -19.77 22.22
N LYS A 7 10.57 -20.64 23.20
CA LYS A 7 10.91 -22.07 23.10
C LYS A 7 10.28 -22.80 21.92
N TYR A 8 9.09 -22.34 21.47
CA TYR A 8 8.40 -22.95 20.31
C TYR A 8 9.11 -22.73 18.97
N TRP A 9 10.12 -21.85 18.90
CA TRP A 9 10.98 -21.71 17.74
C TRP A 9 12.04 -22.84 17.62
N GLU A 10 12.15 -23.67 18.69
CA GLU A 10 13.00 -24.84 18.63
C GLU A 10 12.43 -25.84 17.59
N GLY A 11 13.25 -26.16 16.57
CA GLY A 11 12.83 -26.99 15.45
C GLY A 11 12.17 -26.27 14.28
N HIS A 12 11.94 -24.95 14.35
CA HIS A 12 11.42 -24.20 13.21
C HIS A 12 12.44 -24.17 12.06
N PRO A 13 12.03 -24.42 10.79
CA PRO A 13 12.95 -24.46 9.64
C PRO A 13 13.81 -23.21 9.49
N LEU A 14 13.25 -22.01 9.72
CA LEU A 14 13.99 -20.75 9.67
C LEU A 14 15.04 -20.60 10.78
N ARG A 15 14.88 -21.30 11.90
CA ARG A 15 15.87 -21.27 12.97
C ARG A 15 17.18 -21.97 12.57
N LYS A 16 17.15 -22.97 11.71
CA LYS A 16 18.34 -23.64 11.20
C LYS A 16 19.20 -22.72 10.34
N GLU A 17 18.60 -21.77 9.65
CA GLU A 17 19.32 -20.74 8.88
C GLU A 17 19.92 -19.67 9.80
N TYR A 18 19.24 -19.33 10.90
CA TYR A 18 19.73 -18.41 11.93
C TYR A 18 20.75 -19.03 12.88
N HIS A 19 20.88 -20.33 12.91
CA HIS A 19 22.00 -21.05 13.53
C HIS A 19 23.23 -21.08 12.61
N ALA A 20 23.45 -20.04 11.86
CA ALA A 20 24.80 -19.69 11.51
C ALA A 20 25.59 -19.74 12.82
N ARG A 21 26.47 -20.71 12.91
CA ARG A 21 27.29 -20.97 14.10
C ARG A 21 27.82 -19.63 14.55
N ALA A 22 27.56 -19.25 15.80
CA ALA A 22 27.97 -17.93 16.31
C ALA A 22 29.49 -17.69 16.17
N THR A 23 30.25 -18.78 15.97
CA THR A 23 31.67 -18.81 15.70
C THR A 23 32.05 -18.52 14.23
N GLU A 24 31.09 -18.54 13.31
CA GLU A 24 31.31 -18.36 11.87
C GLU A 24 30.60 -17.10 11.32
N PHE A 25 30.17 -16.20 12.22
CA PHE A 25 29.58 -14.95 11.78
C PHE A 25 30.64 -14.08 11.08
N THR A 26 30.54 -14.01 9.77
CA THR A 26 31.31 -13.07 8.97
C THR A 26 30.43 -11.88 8.64
N PRO A 27 30.78 -10.66 9.08
CA PRO A 27 30.04 -9.44 8.68
C PRO A 27 29.92 -9.37 7.18
N TYR A 28 28.79 -8.84 6.70
CA TYR A 28 28.49 -8.74 5.27
C TYR A 28 29.64 -8.14 4.44
N PHE A 29 30.23 -7.05 4.93
CA PHE A 29 31.34 -6.36 4.26
C PHE A 29 32.67 -7.16 4.21
N LEU A 30 32.80 -8.25 4.96
CA LEU A 30 33.92 -9.16 4.91
C LEU A 30 33.64 -10.44 4.11
N ASN A 31 32.40 -10.64 3.66
CA ASN A 31 31.99 -11.82 2.93
C ASN A 31 32.05 -11.58 1.42
N ALA A 32 33.24 -11.74 0.82
CA ALA A 32 33.46 -11.50 -0.61
C ALA A 32 32.54 -12.34 -1.52
N ALA A 33 32.26 -13.59 -1.16
CA ALA A 33 31.37 -14.46 -1.94
C ALA A 33 29.93 -13.96 -1.96
N LYS A 34 29.46 -13.42 -0.83
CA LYS A 34 28.10 -12.84 -0.72
C LYS A 34 27.99 -11.51 -1.47
N GLN A 35 29.03 -10.69 -1.41
CA GLN A 35 29.11 -9.45 -2.18
C GLN A 35 29.16 -9.73 -3.69
N GLN A 36 29.92 -10.71 -4.12
CA GLN A 36 30.00 -11.13 -5.51
C GLN A 36 28.64 -11.63 -6.01
N PHE A 37 27.97 -12.49 -5.23
CA PHE A 37 26.63 -13.00 -5.56
C PHE A 37 25.61 -11.87 -5.68
N GLU A 38 25.63 -10.89 -4.78
CA GLU A 38 24.75 -9.74 -4.87
C GLU A 38 25.09 -8.81 -6.05
N GLN A 39 26.37 -8.62 -6.35
CA GLN A 39 26.79 -7.87 -7.52
C GLN A 39 26.38 -8.55 -8.83
N GLU A 40 26.46 -9.88 -8.90
CA GLU A 40 25.98 -10.66 -10.04
C GLU A 40 24.45 -10.56 -10.19
N ASN A 41 23.72 -10.62 -9.09
CA ASN A 41 22.25 -10.45 -9.10
C ASN A 41 21.81 -9.02 -9.41
N LEU A 42 22.64 -8.03 -9.13
CA LEU A 42 22.38 -6.64 -9.48
C LEU A 42 22.83 -6.28 -10.90
N ARG A 43 23.51 -7.22 -11.58
CA ARG A 43 23.93 -7.00 -12.95
C ARG A 43 22.69 -6.98 -13.85
N PHE A 44 22.42 -5.83 -14.40
CA PHE A 44 21.38 -5.66 -15.37
C PHE A 44 21.87 -6.14 -16.74
N VAL A 45 21.19 -7.13 -17.30
CA VAL A 45 21.43 -7.63 -18.66
C VAL A 45 20.14 -7.34 -19.45
N PRO A 46 20.13 -6.32 -20.33
CA PRO A 46 18.91 -5.85 -21.01
C PRO A 46 18.17 -6.98 -21.75
N GLU A 47 18.91 -7.90 -22.36
CA GLU A 47 18.35 -9.01 -23.14
C GLU A 47 17.55 -9.99 -22.29
N GLU A 48 17.97 -10.23 -21.03
CA GLU A 48 17.25 -11.10 -20.10
C GLU A 48 15.90 -10.51 -19.70
N TRP A 49 15.77 -9.18 -19.80
CA TRP A 49 14.55 -8.44 -19.51
C TRP A 49 13.68 -8.23 -20.76
N GLY A 50 14.09 -8.83 -21.91
CA GLY A 50 13.35 -8.73 -23.16
C GLY A 50 13.54 -7.43 -23.92
N MET A 51 14.48 -6.58 -23.51
CA MET A 51 14.84 -5.36 -24.24
C MET A 51 15.59 -5.71 -25.52
N LYS A 52 15.16 -5.14 -26.63
CA LYS A 52 15.82 -5.33 -27.93
C LYS A 52 16.94 -4.31 -28.06
N ARG A 53 18.17 -4.77 -28.27
CA ARG A 53 19.22 -3.88 -28.78
C ARG A 53 18.84 -3.47 -30.20
N SER A 54 18.61 -2.20 -30.44
CA SER A 54 18.58 -1.71 -31.82
C SER A 54 20.00 -1.78 -32.37
N GLY A 55 20.17 -2.17 -33.64
CA GLY A 55 21.46 -2.48 -34.25
C GLY A 55 22.45 -1.32 -34.43
N ARG A 56 22.31 -0.25 -33.68
CA ARG A 56 23.29 0.83 -33.50
C ARG A 56 23.78 0.74 -32.08
N ASP A 57 24.93 0.14 -31.90
CA ASP A 57 25.54 -0.25 -30.61
C ASP A 57 26.06 0.92 -29.77
N GLU A 58 25.71 2.16 -30.10
CA GLU A 58 26.36 3.33 -29.55
C GLU A 58 25.29 4.21 -28.91
N ASP A 59 25.40 4.46 -27.65
CA ASP A 59 24.81 5.54 -26.88
C ASP A 59 23.43 5.40 -26.22
N PHE A 60 22.90 4.19 -26.02
CA PHE A 60 21.72 4.05 -25.17
C PHE A 60 22.08 4.15 -23.68
N MET A 61 21.36 5.00 -22.96
CA MET A 61 21.44 5.06 -21.51
C MET A 61 20.34 4.22 -20.88
N PHE A 62 20.71 3.41 -19.87
CA PHE A 62 19.74 2.74 -19.02
C PHE A 62 19.54 3.52 -17.73
N LEU A 63 18.30 3.93 -17.47
CA LEU A 63 17.93 4.66 -16.27
C LEU A 63 17.01 3.80 -15.40
N ASN A 64 17.36 3.65 -14.11
CA ASN A 64 16.50 3.05 -13.13
C ASN A 64 15.72 4.12 -12.38
N LEU A 65 14.39 4.15 -12.54
CA LEU A 65 13.49 4.94 -11.75
C LEU A 65 12.88 4.08 -10.64
N GLY A 66 13.26 4.35 -9.40
CA GLY A 66 12.83 3.60 -8.25
C GLY A 66 13.69 2.36 -7.92
N PRO A 67 13.32 1.63 -6.86
CA PRO A 67 12.21 1.87 -5.94
C PRO A 67 12.38 3.10 -5.04
N ASN A 68 13.61 3.58 -4.84
CA ASN A 68 13.91 4.75 -4.02
C ASN A 68 13.78 6.03 -4.87
N HIS A 69 12.56 6.34 -5.26
CA HIS A 69 12.21 7.51 -6.07
C HIS A 69 10.88 8.09 -5.57
N PRO A 70 10.70 9.40 -5.50
CA PRO A 70 9.47 10.01 -4.97
C PRO A 70 8.19 9.51 -5.63
N SER A 71 8.18 9.36 -6.96
CA SER A 71 7.01 8.90 -7.73
C SER A 71 6.80 7.39 -7.71
N ALA A 72 7.77 6.60 -7.25
CA ALA A 72 7.67 5.13 -7.18
C ALA A 72 7.11 4.65 -5.84
N HIS A 73 7.02 5.51 -4.83
CA HIS A 73 6.48 5.24 -3.48
C HIS A 73 7.13 4.03 -2.77
N GLY A 74 8.36 3.66 -3.14
CA GLY A 74 9.08 2.49 -2.62
C GLY A 74 8.58 1.13 -3.13
N ALA A 75 7.55 1.12 -3.98
CA ALA A 75 6.83 -0.07 -4.41
C ALA A 75 7.11 -0.48 -5.85
N PHE A 76 7.83 0.34 -6.60
CA PHE A 76 7.90 0.24 -8.04
C PHE A 76 9.27 0.64 -8.57
N ARG A 77 9.73 -0.05 -9.59
CA ARG A 77 10.94 0.27 -10.36
C ARG A 77 10.61 0.23 -11.84
N LEU A 78 11.06 1.25 -12.56
CA LEU A 78 11.06 1.27 -14.01
C LEU A 78 12.50 1.23 -14.52
N VAL A 79 12.79 0.31 -15.41
CA VAL A 79 14.03 0.30 -16.16
C VAL A 79 13.75 0.90 -17.53
N LEU A 80 14.30 2.08 -17.79
CA LEU A 80 14.13 2.81 -19.03
C LEU A 80 15.37 2.67 -19.91
N GLN A 81 15.15 2.43 -21.20
CA GLN A 81 16.17 2.57 -22.24
C GLN A 81 15.95 3.91 -22.93
N LEU A 82 16.95 4.76 -22.91
CA LEU A 82 16.88 6.12 -23.44
C LEU A 82 17.85 6.31 -24.59
N ASP A 83 17.39 7.03 -25.61
CA ASP A 83 18.23 7.65 -26.65
C ASP A 83 18.19 9.17 -26.44
N GLY A 84 19.20 9.71 -25.77
CA GLY A 84 19.14 11.07 -25.24
C GLY A 84 18.02 11.22 -24.22
N GLU A 85 16.98 12.01 -24.53
CA GLU A 85 15.79 12.21 -23.69
C GLU A 85 14.58 11.39 -24.16
N GLU A 86 14.69 10.67 -25.28
CA GLU A 86 13.62 9.85 -25.82
C GLU A 86 13.61 8.48 -25.17
N ILE A 87 12.44 8.05 -24.70
CA ILE A 87 12.24 6.71 -24.12
C ILE A 87 12.01 5.74 -25.26
N ILE A 88 12.97 4.84 -25.48
CA ILE A 88 12.89 3.80 -26.53
C ILE A 88 12.18 2.55 -26.02
N ASP A 89 12.45 2.16 -24.76
CA ASP A 89 11.84 1.00 -24.15
C ASP A 89 11.69 1.18 -22.63
N CYS A 90 10.72 0.47 -22.06
CA CYS A 90 10.40 0.57 -20.64
C CYS A 90 9.97 -0.78 -20.08
N ILE A 91 10.65 -1.24 -19.05
CA ILE A 91 10.30 -2.47 -18.34
C ILE A 91 9.93 -2.15 -16.90
N PRO A 92 8.69 -2.45 -16.47
CA PRO A 92 8.30 -2.37 -15.07
C PRO A 92 8.84 -3.58 -14.30
N ASP A 93 9.48 -3.30 -13.17
CA ASP A 93 9.94 -4.30 -12.20
C ASP A 93 9.11 -4.14 -10.94
N ILE A 94 8.28 -5.14 -10.64
CA ILE A 94 7.30 -5.16 -9.56
C ILE A 94 7.64 -6.22 -8.53
N GLY A 95 6.92 -6.22 -7.40
CA GLY A 95 7.09 -7.22 -6.35
C GLY A 95 7.70 -6.67 -5.06
N TYR A 96 8.03 -5.40 -4.98
CA TYR A 96 8.63 -4.77 -3.79
C TYR A 96 7.71 -4.77 -2.57
N HIS A 97 6.39 -4.85 -2.76
CA HIS A 97 5.39 -5.02 -1.71
C HIS A 97 4.80 -6.44 -1.66
N HIS A 98 5.37 -7.38 -2.42
CA HIS A 98 4.90 -8.76 -2.39
C HIS A 98 5.27 -9.42 -1.06
N ARG A 99 4.25 -9.84 -0.31
CA ARG A 99 4.38 -10.50 0.98
C ARG A 99 3.71 -11.88 1.05
N GLY A 100 3.29 -12.42 -0.09
CA GLY A 100 2.63 -13.72 -0.17
C GLY A 100 1.26 -13.74 0.53
N ALA A 101 0.48 -12.66 0.43
CA ALA A 101 -0.79 -12.52 1.15
C ALA A 101 -1.78 -13.63 0.80
N GLU A 102 -1.88 -14.02 -0.47
CA GLU A 102 -2.74 -15.11 -0.92
C GLU A 102 -2.32 -16.45 -0.32
N LYS A 103 -1.02 -16.70 -0.23
CA LYS A 103 -0.50 -17.94 0.38
C LYS A 103 -0.71 -17.96 1.90
N MET A 104 -0.63 -16.81 2.54
CA MET A 104 -0.97 -16.69 3.96
C MET A 104 -2.46 -16.93 4.19
N ALA A 105 -3.35 -16.52 3.28
CA ALA A 105 -4.78 -16.73 3.37
C ALA A 105 -5.15 -18.22 3.49
N GLU A 106 -4.44 -19.11 2.81
CA GLU A 106 -4.67 -20.56 2.89
C GLU A 106 -4.47 -21.14 4.31
N ARG A 107 -3.72 -20.44 5.16
CA ARG A 107 -3.39 -20.87 6.53
C ARG A 107 -4.13 -20.09 7.61
N GLN A 108 -4.91 -19.10 7.22
CA GLN A 108 -5.67 -18.25 8.13
C GLN A 108 -7.14 -18.72 8.21
N THR A 109 -7.79 -18.38 9.32
CA THR A 109 -9.25 -18.41 9.35
C THR A 109 -9.83 -17.24 8.57
N TRP A 110 -11.08 -17.35 8.11
CA TRP A 110 -11.77 -16.28 7.42
C TRP A 110 -11.73 -14.94 8.16
N HIS A 111 -11.87 -14.94 9.47
CA HIS A 111 -11.78 -13.74 10.30
C HIS A 111 -10.34 -13.22 10.47
N SER A 112 -9.38 -14.13 10.64
CA SER A 112 -7.98 -13.75 10.86
C SER A 112 -7.34 -13.13 9.61
N TYR A 113 -7.92 -13.37 8.43
CA TYR A 113 -7.42 -12.80 7.18
C TYR A 113 -7.91 -11.38 6.92
N ILE A 114 -9.02 -10.93 7.54
CA ILE A 114 -9.55 -9.57 7.34
C ILE A 114 -8.47 -8.48 7.48
N PRO A 115 -7.61 -8.47 8.51
CA PRO A 115 -6.56 -7.46 8.63
C PRO A 115 -5.57 -7.40 7.46
N TYR A 116 -5.40 -8.49 6.72
CA TYR A 116 -4.53 -8.49 5.54
C TYR A 116 -5.16 -7.75 4.37
N THR A 117 -6.48 -7.76 4.27
CA THR A 117 -7.20 -7.05 3.21
C THR A 117 -7.05 -5.54 3.32
N ASP A 118 -7.03 -4.98 4.53
CA ASP A 118 -6.81 -3.55 4.77
C ASP A 118 -5.52 -3.01 4.12
N ARG A 119 -4.55 -3.88 3.94
CA ARG A 119 -3.20 -3.53 3.47
C ARG A 119 -2.98 -3.81 1.99
N ILE A 120 -4.02 -4.22 1.27
CA ILE A 120 -3.97 -4.39 -0.21
C ILE A 120 -3.80 -3.01 -0.84
N ASP A 121 -4.73 -2.11 -0.55
CA ASP A 121 -4.55 -0.68 -0.71
C ASP A 121 -4.50 -0.07 0.69
N TYR A 122 -3.30 0.29 1.15
CA TYR A 122 -3.08 0.75 2.52
C TYR A 122 -3.81 2.06 2.88
N LEU A 123 -4.43 2.73 1.91
CA LEU A 123 -5.26 3.91 2.11
C LEU A 123 -6.75 3.59 2.07
N GLY A 124 -7.13 2.47 1.48
CA GLY A 124 -8.50 2.05 1.26
C GLY A 124 -9.17 1.46 2.51
N GLY A 125 -8.40 0.97 3.49
CA GLY A 125 -8.91 0.43 4.75
C GLY A 125 -10.11 -0.50 4.57
N VAL A 126 -11.25 -0.20 5.19
CA VAL A 126 -12.46 -1.03 5.12
C VAL A 126 -13.02 -1.21 3.71
N MET A 127 -12.68 -0.32 2.78
CA MET A 127 -13.08 -0.48 1.38
C MET A 127 -12.47 -1.74 0.76
N ASN A 128 -11.28 -2.14 1.20
CA ASN A 128 -10.66 -3.41 0.80
C ASN A 128 -11.27 -4.61 1.52
N GLU A 129 -11.75 -4.44 2.75
CA GLU A 129 -12.42 -5.51 3.51
C GLU A 129 -13.75 -5.89 2.87
N LEU A 130 -14.47 -4.93 2.30
CA LEU A 130 -15.83 -5.10 1.82
C LEU A 130 -15.98 -6.25 0.80
N PRO A 131 -15.24 -6.30 -0.30
CA PRO A 131 -15.37 -7.37 -1.29
C PRO A 131 -15.03 -8.73 -0.70
N TYR A 132 -14.07 -8.81 0.21
CA TYR A 132 -13.69 -10.05 0.87
C TYR A 132 -14.81 -10.57 1.77
N VAL A 133 -15.34 -9.76 2.68
CA VAL A 133 -16.41 -10.20 3.59
C VAL A 133 -17.68 -10.54 2.82
N MET A 134 -18.03 -9.78 1.78
CA MET A 134 -19.19 -10.07 0.92
C MET A 134 -19.03 -11.40 0.17
N ALA A 135 -17.85 -11.70 -0.35
CA ALA A 135 -17.59 -12.98 -1.03
C ALA A 135 -17.74 -14.16 -0.08
N VAL A 136 -17.21 -14.05 1.14
CA VAL A 136 -17.35 -15.08 2.18
C VAL A 136 -18.82 -15.26 2.62
N GLU A 137 -19.53 -14.15 2.80
CA GLU A 137 -20.96 -14.16 3.16
C GLU A 137 -21.81 -14.83 2.08
N GLN A 138 -21.55 -14.52 0.82
CA GLN A 138 -22.23 -15.16 -0.30
C GLN A 138 -21.94 -16.67 -0.35
N LEU A 139 -20.68 -17.06 -0.18
CA LEU A 139 -20.28 -18.47 -0.17
C LEU A 139 -20.93 -19.26 0.98
N ALA A 140 -21.03 -18.63 2.15
CA ALA A 140 -21.58 -19.22 3.35
C ALA A 140 -23.12 -19.09 3.48
N GLY A 141 -23.78 -18.37 2.57
CA GLY A 141 -25.22 -18.09 2.63
C GLY A 141 -25.64 -17.21 3.81
N ILE A 142 -24.75 -16.32 4.28
CA ILE A 142 -25.01 -15.44 5.42
C ILE A 142 -25.71 -14.18 4.95
N THR A 143 -26.86 -13.87 5.56
CA THR A 143 -27.60 -12.62 5.30
C THR A 143 -27.14 -11.55 6.29
N VAL A 144 -26.68 -10.42 5.77
CA VAL A 144 -26.25 -9.26 6.57
C VAL A 144 -27.44 -8.35 6.84
N PRO A 145 -27.64 -7.86 8.08
CA PRO A 145 -28.71 -6.90 8.39
C PRO A 145 -28.56 -5.60 7.57
N GLU A 146 -29.69 -5.03 7.14
CA GLU A 146 -29.75 -3.80 6.33
C GLU A 146 -28.97 -2.63 6.95
N ARG A 147 -29.12 -2.46 8.28
CA ARG A 147 -28.37 -1.44 9.03
C ARG A 147 -26.84 -1.61 8.86
N ALA A 148 -26.34 -2.84 8.95
CA ALA A 148 -24.91 -3.09 8.80
C ALA A 148 -24.43 -2.85 7.36
N GLN A 149 -25.25 -3.16 6.35
CA GLN A 149 -24.97 -2.86 4.96
C GLN A 149 -24.86 -1.34 4.73
N THR A 150 -25.81 -0.56 5.26
CA THR A 150 -25.78 0.90 5.16
C THR A 150 -24.54 1.49 5.83
N ILE A 151 -24.18 1.01 7.02
CA ILE A 151 -22.96 1.43 7.73
C ILE A 151 -21.71 1.11 6.92
N ARG A 152 -21.64 -0.09 6.32
CA ARG A 152 -20.51 -0.48 5.48
C ARG A 152 -20.33 0.45 4.28
N VAL A 153 -21.44 0.82 3.61
CA VAL A 153 -21.38 1.78 2.50
C VAL A 153 -20.85 3.11 2.98
N MET A 154 -21.41 3.67 4.06
CA MET A 154 -20.97 4.94 4.61
C MET A 154 -19.47 4.95 4.94
N MET A 155 -19.00 3.94 5.66
CA MET A 155 -17.59 3.86 6.04
C MET A 155 -16.66 3.64 4.85
N SER A 156 -17.09 2.85 3.86
CA SER A 156 -16.34 2.67 2.62
C SER A 156 -16.16 3.99 1.87
N GLU A 157 -17.20 4.84 1.84
CA GLU A 157 -17.10 6.16 1.19
C GLU A 157 -16.18 7.13 1.96
N PHE A 158 -16.17 7.09 3.29
CA PHE A 158 -15.18 7.85 4.06
C PHE A 158 -13.74 7.44 3.74
N PHE A 159 -13.47 6.14 3.67
CA PHE A 159 -12.15 5.65 3.27
C PHE A 159 -11.83 5.99 1.82
N ARG A 160 -12.81 5.95 0.91
CA ARG A 160 -12.63 6.36 -0.47
C ARG A 160 -12.25 7.84 -0.58
N ILE A 161 -12.89 8.71 0.20
CA ILE A 161 -12.55 10.13 0.24
C ILE A 161 -11.10 10.33 0.73
N THR A 162 -10.70 9.66 1.80
CA THR A 162 -9.33 9.77 2.32
C THR A 162 -8.29 9.25 1.33
N ASN A 163 -8.60 8.18 0.62
CA ASN A 163 -7.77 7.63 -0.45
C ASN A 163 -7.62 8.63 -1.61
N ASN A 164 -8.75 9.16 -2.09
CA ASN A 164 -8.76 10.09 -3.20
C ASN A 164 -8.03 11.40 -2.88
N LEU A 165 -8.14 11.92 -1.65
CA LEU A 165 -7.39 13.10 -1.24
C LEU A 165 -5.88 12.87 -1.33
N LEU A 166 -5.41 11.71 -0.91
CA LEU A 166 -3.99 11.38 -1.05
C LEU A 166 -3.62 11.17 -2.52
N TYR A 167 -4.41 10.42 -3.26
CA TYR A 167 -4.17 10.15 -4.67
C TYR A 167 -4.03 11.45 -5.48
N PHE A 168 -5.01 12.36 -5.37
CA PHE A 168 -4.96 13.63 -6.08
C PHE A 168 -3.80 14.50 -5.63
N GLY A 169 -3.53 14.56 -4.32
CA GLY A 169 -2.42 15.33 -3.79
C GLY A 169 -1.07 14.88 -4.34
N THR A 170 -0.81 13.59 -4.32
CA THR A 170 0.45 13.02 -4.83
C THR A 170 0.53 13.07 -6.35
N PHE A 171 -0.58 12.88 -7.07
CA PHE A 171 -0.62 12.99 -8.53
C PHE A 171 -0.28 14.42 -8.99
N ILE A 172 -0.85 15.44 -8.34
CA ILE A 172 -0.52 16.84 -8.65
C ILE A 172 0.95 17.14 -8.31
N GLN A 173 1.46 16.56 -7.22
CA GLN A 173 2.86 16.66 -6.85
C GLN A 173 3.78 16.06 -7.92
N ASP A 174 3.44 14.89 -8.44
CA ASP A 174 4.19 14.23 -9.52
C ASP A 174 4.16 15.06 -10.83
N ALA A 175 3.07 15.78 -11.07
CA ALA A 175 2.94 16.73 -12.16
C ALA A 175 3.66 18.08 -11.91
N GLY A 176 4.33 18.28 -10.76
CA GLY A 176 5.10 19.45 -10.41
C GLY A 176 4.43 20.43 -9.45
N GLY A 177 3.17 20.21 -9.06
CA GLY A 177 2.41 21.09 -8.18
C GLY A 177 2.54 20.72 -6.70
N MET A 178 3.51 21.25 -5.98
CA MET A 178 3.82 20.84 -4.59
C MET A 178 2.77 21.23 -3.55
N THR A 179 2.07 22.35 -3.70
CA THR A 179 1.24 22.92 -2.64
C THR A 179 -0.04 22.12 -2.33
N PRO A 180 -0.80 21.61 -3.31
CA PRO A 180 -2.08 20.93 -3.06
C PRO A 180 -1.96 19.72 -2.14
N VAL A 181 -0.87 18.95 -2.21
CA VAL A 181 -0.68 17.76 -1.37
C VAL A 181 -0.72 18.08 0.12
N PHE A 182 -0.12 19.20 0.55
CA PHE A 182 -0.10 19.59 1.97
C PHE A 182 -1.49 19.94 2.48
N TYR A 183 -2.30 20.65 1.69
CA TYR A 183 -3.68 20.96 2.05
C TYR A 183 -4.52 19.69 2.14
N MET A 184 -4.45 18.82 1.12
CA MET A 184 -5.21 17.56 1.09
C MET A 184 -4.83 16.63 2.24
N PHE A 185 -3.54 16.57 2.62
CA PHE A 185 -3.09 15.81 3.79
C PHE A 185 -3.63 16.37 5.10
N THR A 186 -3.66 17.70 5.24
CA THR A 186 -4.24 18.34 6.42
C THR A 186 -5.74 18.07 6.50
N ASP A 187 -6.43 18.16 5.37
CA ASP A 187 -7.87 18.05 5.30
C ASP A 187 -8.38 16.61 5.46
N ARG A 188 -7.57 15.61 5.10
CA ARG A 188 -7.83 14.20 5.45
C ARG A 188 -8.06 13.98 6.94
N GLN A 189 -7.47 14.81 7.81
CA GLN A 189 -7.66 14.71 9.25
C GLN A 189 -9.14 14.76 9.62
N LYS A 190 -9.94 15.62 8.98
CA LYS A 190 -11.37 15.72 9.24
C LYS A 190 -12.16 14.45 8.95
N ALA A 191 -11.78 13.73 7.88
CA ALA A 191 -12.37 12.43 7.59
C ALA A 191 -11.90 11.36 8.60
N TYR A 192 -10.65 11.41 9.01
CA TYR A 192 -10.12 10.52 10.03
C TYR A 192 -10.74 10.72 11.40
N ASP A 193 -11.16 11.93 11.75
CA ASP A 193 -11.89 12.19 13.01
C ASP A 193 -13.20 11.37 13.06
N VAL A 194 -13.89 11.24 11.92
CA VAL A 194 -15.08 10.38 11.81
C VAL A 194 -14.70 8.89 11.84
N ILE A 195 -13.72 8.51 11.06
CA ILE A 195 -13.26 7.11 10.95
C ILE A 195 -12.79 6.60 12.30
N GLU A 196 -11.95 7.36 13.00
CA GLU A 196 -11.41 7.02 14.30
C GLU A 196 -12.50 6.94 15.38
N ALA A 197 -13.45 7.89 15.37
CA ALA A 197 -14.59 7.85 16.27
C ALA A 197 -15.43 6.58 16.11
N VAL A 198 -15.59 6.09 14.88
CA VAL A 198 -16.42 4.91 14.57
C VAL A 198 -15.64 3.60 14.77
N THR A 199 -14.40 3.54 14.30
CA THR A 199 -13.64 2.28 14.23
C THR A 199 -12.60 2.12 15.32
N GLY A 200 -12.17 3.22 15.95
CA GLY A 200 -11.05 3.25 16.88
C GLY A 200 -9.68 3.31 16.20
N TYR A 201 -9.63 3.33 14.87
CA TYR A 201 -8.40 3.33 14.08
C TYR A 201 -8.49 4.34 12.94
N ARG A 202 -7.33 4.77 12.44
CA ARG A 202 -7.23 5.76 11.36
C ARG A 202 -7.08 5.13 9.98
N MET A 203 -6.32 4.03 9.84
CA MET A 203 -5.97 3.46 8.53
C MET A 203 -6.38 2.01 8.34
N HIS A 204 -6.09 1.13 9.29
CA HIS A 204 -6.26 -0.32 9.18
C HIS A 204 -7.13 -0.87 10.30
N PRO A 205 -8.46 -0.60 10.25
CA PRO A 205 -9.32 -0.89 11.39
C PRO A 205 -9.71 -2.36 11.51
N ALA A 206 -9.62 -3.16 10.44
CA ALA A 206 -10.16 -4.51 10.39
C ALA A 206 -11.58 -4.56 11.02
N TRP A 207 -12.43 -3.65 10.58
CA TRP A 207 -13.68 -3.34 11.29
C TRP A 207 -14.91 -4.02 10.71
N PHE A 208 -14.91 -4.33 9.41
CA PHE A 208 -15.96 -5.19 8.85
C PHE A 208 -15.76 -6.61 9.33
N ARG A 209 -16.86 -7.29 9.59
CA ARG A 209 -16.90 -8.69 10.03
C ARG A 209 -17.82 -9.46 9.13
N ILE A 210 -17.57 -10.75 8.97
CA ILE A 210 -18.49 -11.66 8.29
C ILE A 210 -19.81 -11.65 9.06
N GLY A 211 -20.89 -11.24 8.40
CA GLY A 211 -22.21 -11.06 8.99
C GLY A 211 -22.53 -9.62 9.47
N GLY A 212 -21.59 -8.67 9.38
CA GLY A 212 -21.87 -7.28 9.78
C GLY A 212 -20.64 -6.42 10.02
N THR A 213 -20.60 -5.73 11.14
CA THR A 213 -19.53 -4.82 11.57
C THR A 213 -19.08 -5.18 12.99
N ALA A 214 -17.88 -4.77 13.39
CA ALA A 214 -17.32 -5.07 14.72
C ALA A 214 -18.12 -4.43 15.86
N ALA A 215 -18.73 -3.28 15.62
CA ALA A 215 -19.55 -2.55 16.58
C ALA A 215 -20.59 -1.71 15.84
N ASP A 216 -21.56 -1.17 16.56
CA ASP A 216 -22.48 -0.17 16.05
C ASP A 216 -21.86 1.24 16.12
N LEU A 217 -22.51 2.21 15.49
CA LEU A 217 -22.05 3.59 15.45
C LEU A 217 -22.09 4.23 16.85
N PRO A 218 -21.07 4.98 17.25
CA PRO A 218 -20.99 5.60 18.57
C PRO A 218 -22.01 6.75 18.70
N ARG A 219 -22.35 7.11 19.92
CA ARG A 219 -23.23 8.26 20.16
C ARG A 219 -22.58 9.54 19.60
N GLY A 220 -23.37 10.35 18.89
CA GLY A 220 -22.89 11.62 18.35
C GLY A 220 -22.21 11.55 16.99
N TRP A 221 -22.10 10.39 16.37
CA TRP A 221 -21.51 10.21 15.05
C TRP A 221 -22.14 11.10 13.97
N GLN A 222 -23.48 11.32 14.05
CA GLN A 222 -24.18 12.15 13.08
C GLN A 222 -23.67 13.60 13.05
N ARG A 223 -23.28 14.13 14.21
CA ARG A 223 -22.72 15.49 14.27
C ARG A 223 -21.39 15.54 13.53
N LEU A 224 -20.49 14.60 13.77
CA LEU A 224 -19.18 14.54 13.10
C LEU A 224 -19.33 14.41 11.58
N VAL A 225 -20.26 13.57 11.14
CA VAL A 225 -20.54 13.39 9.70
C VAL A 225 -21.10 14.68 9.09
N ARG A 226 -22.05 15.36 9.76
CA ARG A 226 -22.60 16.62 9.26
C ARG A 226 -21.56 17.72 9.18
N GLU A 227 -20.75 17.89 10.22
CA GLU A 227 -19.64 18.84 10.23
C GLU A 227 -18.68 18.61 9.07
N PHE A 228 -18.38 17.35 8.76
CA PHE A 228 -17.57 16.97 7.61
C PHE A 228 -18.24 17.31 6.27
N LEU A 229 -19.52 16.96 6.12
CA LEU A 229 -20.28 17.21 4.88
C LEU A 229 -20.48 18.70 4.61
N ASP A 230 -20.63 19.54 5.63
CA ASP A 230 -20.76 20.98 5.50
C ASP A 230 -19.43 21.67 5.12
N TRP A 231 -18.32 21.04 5.49
CA TRP A 231 -16.97 21.59 5.32
C TRP A 231 -16.29 21.13 4.02
N MET A 232 -16.37 19.86 3.68
CA MET A 232 -15.60 19.26 2.59
C MET A 232 -15.90 19.84 1.19
N PRO A 233 -17.15 20.16 0.79
CA PRO A 233 -17.41 20.72 -0.53
C PRO A 233 -16.65 22.02 -0.82
N LYS A 234 -16.54 22.89 0.19
CA LYS A 234 -15.78 24.15 0.04
C LYS A 234 -14.28 23.90 -0.19
N ARG A 235 -13.74 22.86 0.45
CA ARG A 235 -12.35 22.48 0.25
C ARG A 235 -12.12 21.90 -1.15
N LEU A 236 -13.06 21.13 -1.67
CA LEU A 236 -12.98 20.62 -3.05
C LEU A 236 -12.89 21.74 -4.08
N ASP A 237 -13.70 22.80 -3.92
CA ASP A 237 -13.63 23.99 -4.78
C ASP A 237 -12.24 24.68 -4.71
N GLU A 238 -11.65 24.74 -3.50
CA GLU A 238 -10.30 25.28 -3.33
C GLU A 238 -9.23 24.42 -4.00
N TYR A 239 -9.36 23.08 -3.95
CA TYR A 239 -8.42 22.18 -4.63
C TYR A 239 -8.51 22.30 -6.14
N VAL A 240 -9.71 22.40 -6.70
CA VAL A 240 -9.90 22.60 -8.14
C VAL A 240 -9.20 23.89 -8.57
N LYS A 241 -9.41 24.98 -7.85
CA LYS A 241 -8.73 26.26 -8.14
C LYS A 241 -7.21 26.15 -8.03
N ALA A 242 -6.71 25.53 -6.95
CA ALA A 242 -5.27 25.42 -6.73
C ALA A 242 -4.57 24.49 -7.75
N ALA A 243 -5.26 23.49 -8.27
CA ALA A 243 -4.69 22.50 -9.17
C ALA A 243 -4.92 22.80 -10.65
N MET A 244 -6.12 23.32 -11.00
CA MET A 244 -6.58 23.40 -12.39
C MET A 244 -6.58 24.85 -12.92
N GLU A 245 -6.72 25.83 -12.03
CA GLU A 245 -6.81 27.24 -12.41
C GLU A 245 -5.51 28.02 -12.12
N ASN A 246 -4.49 27.34 -11.62
CA ASN A 246 -3.18 27.96 -11.36
C ASN A 246 -2.37 27.96 -12.65
N SER A 247 -2.31 29.12 -13.32
CA SER A 247 -1.54 29.38 -14.54
C SER A 247 -0.12 29.84 -14.21
#